data_ae0dd0919cbfcbbabdc8aa7ac13bc02d
#
_entry.id   ae0dd0919cbfcbbabdc8aa7ac13bc02d
#
_cell.length_a   1.000
_cell.length_b   1.000
_cell.length_c   1.000
_cell.angle_alpha   90.00
_cell.angle_beta   90.00
_cell.angle_gamma   90.00
#
_symmetry.space_group_name_H-M   'P 1'
#
loop_
_entity.id
_entity.type
_entity.pdbx_description
1 polymer ?
#
loop_
_entity_poly.entity_id
_entity_poly.type
_entity_poly.pdbx_seq_one_letter_code
_entity_poly.pdbx_strand_id
1 'polypeptide(L)'
;MAKIVVLGAGTGGMPAAYEVKEALGAGHEVMVVNEREEFRFVPSNPWVAVGWREAGAVTMPIEKYLAKKKIAFKCARVDKIDAEANQLVTSEGEIIDYDYLIIATGPRLAFDQIEGAGPGGFTQSVCTLDHAEHCYADFEKLVANPGPVVVGSFQGASCFGPAYEYAFILDKALRDAKIRHKVPMTFITSEPYIGHLGLGGVGDSKSMLESELRNRNIKWICNAQVDKVEEGMMHVSELNRKGEVEFTYEEPFNHSMLIPPFGGVPAVANVEGLCNPKGFVITDEFQRSPKYPNIFSGGVCVAIPPVEATPVPTGTPKTGYMIETMMTAIAHNMKSIIVDDKPPSTKGTWHAICLADMGDTGAAFVAMPQIPPRNVTWFKKGKWVHLAKIAFEKYFMRKMKTGTSEPVYEKYVLKALGIERLEQDDK
;
A
#
# COMPACT_ATOMS: atom_id res chain seq x y z
N MET A 1 -17.00 29.82 -3.06
CA MET A 1 -16.94 28.51 -3.75
C MET A 1 -15.47 28.12 -3.80
N ALA A 2 -15.10 27.00 -3.23
CA ALA A 2 -13.72 26.51 -3.23
C ALA A 2 -13.54 25.41 -4.29
N LYS A 3 -12.34 25.32 -4.89
CA LYS A 3 -11.92 24.28 -5.82
C LYS A 3 -10.95 23.35 -5.13
N ILE A 4 -11.36 22.10 -4.94
CA ILE A 4 -10.56 21.05 -4.28
C ILE A 4 -10.05 20.10 -5.35
N VAL A 5 -8.73 19.90 -5.38
CA VAL A 5 -8.09 18.94 -6.28
C VAL A 5 -7.56 17.75 -5.46
N VAL A 6 -7.91 16.54 -5.89
CA VAL A 6 -7.36 15.28 -5.37
C VAL A 6 -6.39 14.74 -6.39
N LEU A 7 -5.11 14.68 -6.04
CA LEU A 7 -4.05 14.17 -6.89
C LEU A 7 -3.80 12.68 -6.58
N GLY A 8 -4.21 11.83 -7.52
CA GLY A 8 -4.20 10.38 -7.44
C GLY A 8 -5.59 9.79 -7.21
N ALA A 9 -5.90 8.70 -7.92
CA ALA A 9 -7.17 7.99 -7.87
C ALA A 9 -7.04 6.52 -7.43
N GLY A 10 -6.12 6.25 -6.51
CA GLY A 10 -5.95 4.94 -5.90
C GLY A 10 -6.93 4.66 -4.77
N THR A 11 -6.62 3.66 -3.93
CA THR A 11 -7.42 3.23 -2.77
C THR A 11 -7.62 4.31 -1.70
N GLY A 12 -6.82 5.37 -1.72
CA GLY A 12 -7.02 6.56 -0.89
C GLY A 12 -7.75 7.69 -1.63
N GLY A 13 -7.31 8.02 -2.84
CA GLY A 13 -7.81 9.21 -3.56
C GLY A 13 -9.27 9.12 -3.99
N MET A 14 -9.73 7.96 -4.46
CA MET A 14 -11.15 7.77 -4.81
C MET A 14 -12.08 7.93 -3.59
N PRO A 15 -11.85 7.26 -2.44
CA PRO A 15 -12.60 7.51 -1.22
C PRO A 15 -12.55 8.97 -0.78
N ALA A 16 -11.35 9.59 -0.77
CA ALA A 16 -11.20 11.00 -0.41
C ALA A 16 -12.10 11.92 -1.25
N ALA A 17 -12.11 11.73 -2.58
CA ALA A 17 -12.94 12.54 -3.47
C ALA A 17 -14.43 12.40 -3.18
N TYR A 18 -14.91 11.18 -2.89
CA TYR A 18 -16.30 10.94 -2.52
C TYR A 18 -16.67 11.59 -1.18
N GLU A 19 -15.87 11.37 -0.15
CA GLU A 19 -16.12 11.89 1.20
C GLU A 19 -16.05 13.41 1.24
N VAL A 20 -15.05 14.01 0.58
CA VAL A 20 -14.94 15.47 0.48
C VAL A 20 -16.14 16.06 -0.27
N LYS A 21 -16.55 15.45 -1.40
CA LYS A 21 -17.74 15.92 -2.13
C LYS A 21 -19.01 15.82 -1.30
N GLU A 22 -19.17 14.77 -0.53
CA GLU A 22 -20.29 14.59 0.39
C GLU A 22 -20.25 15.63 1.53
N ALA A 23 -19.08 15.83 2.14
CA ALA A 23 -18.89 16.74 3.27
C ALA A 23 -19.09 18.22 2.90
N LEU A 24 -18.62 18.64 1.72
CA LEU A 24 -18.71 20.02 1.24
C LEU A 24 -20.02 20.33 0.48
N GLY A 25 -20.71 19.31 -0.02
CA GLY A 25 -21.98 19.49 -0.76
C GLY A 25 -21.82 20.11 -2.16
N ALA A 26 -22.88 20.71 -2.66
CA ALA A 26 -22.97 21.21 -4.04
C ALA A 26 -22.27 22.56 -4.28
N GLY A 27 -21.99 23.32 -3.22
CA GLY A 27 -21.41 24.66 -3.31
C GLY A 27 -19.93 24.73 -3.66
N HIS A 28 -19.26 23.57 -3.77
CA HIS A 28 -17.83 23.49 -3.99
C HIS A 28 -17.50 22.51 -5.12
N GLU A 29 -16.38 22.77 -5.81
CA GLU A 29 -15.90 21.94 -6.90
C GLU A 29 -14.89 20.92 -6.36
N VAL A 30 -15.04 19.66 -6.76
CA VAL A 30 -14.06 18.60 -6.50
C VAL A 30 -13.63 18.02 -7.85
N MET A 31 -12.32 17.95 -8.06
CA MET A 31 -11.69 17.37 -9.23
C MET A 31 -10.68 16.31 -8.80
N VAL A 32 -10.66 15.20 -9.49
CA VAL A 32 -9.60 14.19 -9.36
C VAL A 32 -8.66 14.29 -10.56
N VAL A 33 -7.36 14.35 -10.31
CA VAL A 33 -6.30 14.29 -11.34
C VAL A 33 -5.54 13.00 -11.15
N ASN A 34 -5.43 12.21 -12.21
CA ASN A 34 -4.72 10.93 -12.17
C ASN A 34 -4.09 10.63 -13.53
N GLU A 35 -2.94 9.97 -13.56
CA GLU A 35 -2.22 9.66 -14.80
C GLU A 35 -2.87 8.56 -15.66
N ARG A 36 -3.85 7.84 -15.12
CA ARG A 36 -4.56 6.73 -15.78
C ARG A 36 -6.06 6.92 -15.71
N GLU A 37 -6.76 6.42 -16.70
CA GLU A 37 -8.24 6.47 -16.78
C GLU A 37 -8.91 5.43 -15.88
N GLU A 38 -8.14 4.45 -15.37
CA GLU A 38 -8.65 3.32 -14.62
C GLU A 38 -8.21 3.35 -13.15
N PHE A 39 -9.17 3.11 -12.27
CA PHE A 39 -8.92 2.66 -10.91
C PHE A 39 -8.46 1.20 -10.93
N ARG A 40 -7.45 0.87 -10.13
CA ARG A 40 -6.85 -0.47 -10.02
C ARG A 40 -6.86 -0.90 -8.55
N PHE A 41 -7.47 -2.04 -8.28
CA PHE A 41 -7.56 -2.57 -6.92
C PHE A 41 -6.31 -3.38 -6.56
N VAL A 42 -5.27 -2.70 -6.14
CA VAL A 42 -3.95 -3.26 -5.83
C VAL A 42 -3.95 -4.46 -4.87
N PRO A 43 -4.84 -4.56 -3.84
CA PRO A 43 -4.85 -5.72 -2.95
C PRO A 43 -5.11 -7.07 -3.61
N SER A 44 -5.60 -7.09 -4.85
CA SER A 44 -5.81 -8.33 -5.63
C SER A 44 -4.66 -8.69 -6.57
N ASN A 45 -3.62 -7.85 -6.66
CA ASN A 45 -2.47 -8.11 -7.53
C ASN A 45 -1.76 -9.46 -7.28
N PRO A 46 -1.61 -9.96 -6.03
CA PRO A 46 -1.06 -11.30 -5.81
C PRO A 46 -1.85 -12.42 -6.49
N TRP A 47 -3.18 -12.26 -6.63
CA TRP A 47 -4.02 -13.22 -7.37
C TRP A 47 -3.85 -13.09 -8.89
N VAL A 48 -3.67 -11.86 -9.39
CA VAL A 48 -3.37 -11.64 -10.81
C VAL A 48 -2.04 -12.29 -11.16
N ALA A 49 -1.03 -12.16 -10.32
CA ALA A 49 0.32 -12.67 -10.52
C ALA A 49 0.44 -14.20 -10.58
N VAL A 50 -0.62 -14.94 -10.24
CA VAL A 50 -0.71 -16.41 -10.41
C VAL A 50 -1.90 -16.84 -11.29
N GLY A 51 -2.55 -15.88 -11.98
CA GLY A 51 -3.66 -16.14 -12.90
C GLY A 51 -5.00 -16.45 -12.23
N TRP A 52 -5.18 -16.17 -10.92
CA TRP A 52 -6.45 -16.38 -10.22
C TRP A 52 -7.44 -15.23 -10.40
N ARG A 53 -6.98 -14.13 -10.98
CA ARG A 53 -7.79 -12.97 -11.40
C ARG A 53 -7.28 -12.46 -12.74
N GLU A 54 -8.20 -12.07 -13.59
CA GLU A 54 -7.91 -11.28 -14.77
C GLU A 54 -7.83 -9.79 -14.40
N ALA A 55 -6.97 -9.03 -15.07
CA ALA A 55 -6.79 -7.60 -14.84
C ALA A 55 -8.12 -6.82 -14.90
N GLY A 56 -8.98 -7.13 -15.86
CA GLY A 56 -10.30 -6.49 -16.01
C GLY A 56 -11.26 -6.70 -14.83
N ALA A 57 -11.07 -7.75 -14.03
CA ALA A 57 -11.91 -8.01 -12.86
C ALA A 57 -11.60 -7.06 -11.68
N VAL A 58 -10.38 -6.52 -11.64
CA VAL A 58 -9.86 -5.68 -10.55
C VAL A 58 -9.67 -4.21 -10.96
N THR A 59 -10.22 -3.83 -12.12
CA THR A 59 -10.17 -2.46 -12.66
C THR A 59 -11.58 -1.88 -12.88
N MET A 60 -11.65 -0.56 -12.98
CA MET A 60 -12.86 0.14 -13.39
C MET A 60 -12.54 1.54 -13.91
N PRO A 61 -13.33 2.09 -14.88
CA PRO A 61 -13.13 3.45 -15.37
C PRO A 61 -13.45 4.50 -14.28
N ILE A 62 -12.51 5.41 -14.03
CA ILE A 62 -12.61 6.43 -12.97
C ILE A 62 -13.72 7.44 -13.31
N GLU A 63 -13.65 8.08 -14.47
CA GLU A 63 -14.55 9.17 -14.88
C GLU A 63 -16.02 8.80 -14.75
N LYS A 64 -16.38 7.61 -15.25
CA LYS A 64 -17.77 7.10 -15.22
C LYS A 64 -18.39 7.12 -13.82
N TYR A 65 -17.61 6.83 -12.80
CA TYR A 65 -18.13 6.72 -11.43
C TYR A 65 -18.02 8.04 -10.66
N LEU A 66 -17.00 8.85 -10.92
CA LEU A 66 -16.88 10.20 -10.37
C LEU A 66 -17.98 11.12 -10.91
N ALA A 67 -18.32 11.02 -12.19
CA ALA A 67 -19.38 11.81 -12.82
C ALA A 67 -20.76 11.62 -12.15
N LYS A 68 -21.06 10.40 -11.63
CA LYS A 68 -22.30 10.15 -10.87
C LYS A 68 -22.42 11.01 -9.61
N LYS A 69 -21.30 11.45 -9.07
CA LYS A 69 -21.22 12.30 -7.86
C LYS A 69 -20.91 13.75 -8.21
N LYS A 70 -20.94 14.13 -9.50
CA LYS A 70 -20.58 15.48 -9.98
C LYS A 70 -19.16 15.87 -9.54
N ILE A 71 -18.22 14.92 -9.58
CA ILE A 71 -16.80 15.12 -9.37
C ILE A 71 -16.14 15.13 -10.75
N ALA A 72 -15.39 16.17 -11.04
CA ALA A 72 -14.64 16.28 -12.29
C ALA A 72 -13.46 15.31 -12.31
N PHE A 73 -13.09 14.84 -13.48
CA PHE A 73 -11.91 13.99 -13.68
C PHE A 73 -11.03 14.55 -14.78
N LYS A 74 -9.72 14.57 -14.50
CA LYS A 74 -8.69 14.87 -15.49
C LYS A 74 -7.70 13.73 -15.54
N CYS A 75 -7.64 13.05 -16.68
CA CYS A 75 -6.57 12.09 -16.94
C CYS A 75 -5.31 12.86 -17.38
N ALA A 76 -4.35 13.02 -16.48
CA ALA A 76 -3.08 13.69 -16.77
C ALA A 76 -2.03 13.28 -15.73
N ARG A 77 -0.78 13.15 -16.19
CA ARG A 77 0.37 13.07 -15.30
C ARG A 77 0.75 14.48 -14.86
N VAL A 78 0.93 14.65 -13.55
CA VAL A 78 1.43 15.91 -12.97
C VAL A 78 2.94 15.79 -12.80
N ASP A 79 3.68 16.71 -13.39
CA ASP A 79 5.13 16.76 -13.31
C ASP A 79 5.64 17.73 -12.22
N LYS A 80 4.82 18.76 -11.88
CA LYS A 80 5.20 19.74 -10.86
C LYS A 80 3.96 20.18 -10.05
N ILE A 81 4.16 20.35 -8.74
CA ILE A 81 3.26 21.06 -7.85
C ILE A 81 3.94 22.41 -7.53
N ASP A 82 3.28 23.51 -7.87
CA ASP A 82 3.66 24.85 -7.45
C ASP A 82 2.80 25.24 -6.25
N ALA A 83 3.29 24.94 -5.06
CA ALA A 83 2.54 25.10 -3.82
C ALA A 83 2.35 26.57 -3.42
N GLU A 84 3.24 27.45 -3.84
CA GLU A 84 3.15 28.90 -3.60
C GLU A 84 2.09 29.55 -4.50
N ALA A 85 1.99 29.09 -5.75
CA ALA A 85 1.00 29.58 -6.71
C ALA A 85 -0.34 28.83 -6.62
N ASN A 86 -0.45 27.76 -5.83
CA ASN A 86 -1.58 26.84 -5.77
C ASN A 86 -1.95 26.22 -7.14
N GLN A 87 -0.94 25.69 -7.82
CA GLN A 87 -1.06 25.15 -9.18
C GLN A 87 -0.43 23.78 -9.31
N LEU A 88 -1.07 22.92 -10.11
CA LEU A 88 -0.46 21.70 -10.66
C LEU A 88 -0.08 21.97 -12.11
N VAL A 89 1.10 21.52 -12.52
CA VAL A 89 1.54 21.56 -13.92
C VAL A 89 1.61 20.14 -14.44
N THR A 90 0.86 19.84 -15.48
CA THR A 90 0.83 18.53 -16.13
C THR A 90 2.03 18.34 -17.04
N SER A 91 2.30 17.09 -17.45
CA SER A 91 3.34 16.76 -18.43
C SER A 91 3.14 17.40 -19.82
N GLU A 92 1.91 17.85 -20.11
CA GLU A 92 1.57 18.55 -21.35
C GLU A 92 1.63 20.09 -21.19
N GLY A 93 2.02 20.58 -20.00
CA GLY A 93 2.14 22.00 -19.69
C GLY A 93 0.81 22.67 -19.31
N GLU A 94 -0.28 21.91 -19.16
CA GLU A 94 -1.55 22.44 -18.67
C GLU A 94 -1.44 22.82 -17.20
N ILE A 95 -2.01 23.96 -16.81
CA ILE A 95 -2.06 24.46 -15.44
C ILE A 95 -3.45 24.17 -14.86
N ILE A 96 -3.46 23.55 -13.67
CA ILE A 96 -4.67 23.27 -12.91
C ILE A 96 -4.58 24.02 -11.59
N ASP A 97 -5.37 25.08 -11.43
CA ASP A 97 -5.45 25.84 -10.17
C ASP A 97 -6.25 25.07 -9.12
N TYR A 98 -5.92 25.28 -7.83
CA TYR A 98 -6.67 24.77 -6.70
C TYR A 98 -6.70 25.77 -5.54
N ASP A 99 -7.77 25.74 -4.74
CA ASP A 99 -7.79 26.39 -3.44
C ASP A 99 -7.25 25.42 -2.36
N TYR A 100 -7.58 24.14 -2.49
CA TYR A 100 -7.12 23.07 -1.63
C TYR A 100 -6.64 21.87 -2.44
N LEU A 101 -5.53 21.25 -2.00
CA LEU A 101 -4.97 20.07 -2.63
C LEU A 101 -4.95 18.90 -1.65
N ILE A 102 -5.40 17.72 -2.11
CA ILE A 102 -5.23 16.45 -1.41
C ILE A 102 -4.26 15.58 -2.19
N ILE A 103 -3.11 15.27 -1.61
CA ILE A 103 -2.10 14.41 -2.21
C ILE A 103 -2.36 12.97 -1.79
N ALA A 104 -2.70 12.13 -2.77
CA ALA A 104 -3.01 10.70 -2.62
C ALA A 104 -2.32 9.86 -3.72
N THR A 105 -1.14 10.27 -4.16
CA THR A 105 -0.39 9.68 -5.28
C THR A 105 0.10 8.28 -5.04
N GLY A 106 0.14 7.84 -3.78
CA GLY A 106 0.88 6.64 -3.42
C GLY A 106 2.41 6.85 -3.52
N PRO A 107 3.20 5.77 -3.51
CA PRO A 107 4.66 5.82 -3.55
C PRO A 107 5.20 5.69 -4.97
N ARG A 108 6.44 6.13 -5.16
CA ARG A 108 7.32 5.64 -6.22
C ARG A 108 7.95 4.32 -5.78
N LEU A 109 8.01 3.35 -6.66
CA LEU A 109 8.71 2.08 -6.45
C LEU A 109 10.19 2.26 -6.79
N ALA A 110 11.06 2.23 -5.79
CA ALA A 110 12.47 2.62 -5.91
C ALA A 110 13.39 1.41 -6.20
N PHE A 111 13.09 0.65 -7.26
CA PHE A 111 13.95 -0.45 -7.72
C PHE A 111 15.35 -0.01 -8.13
N ASP A 112 15.49 1.23 -8.60
CA ASP A 112 16.75 1.87 -9.01
C ASP A 112 17.79 1.96 -7.88
N GLN A 113 17.40 1.72 -6.62
CA GLN A 113 18.33 1.68 -5.49
C GLN A 113 19.09 0.35 -5.37
N ILE A 114 18.72 -0.68 -6.12
CA ILE A 114 19.31 -2.00 -6.05
C ILE A 114 19.61 -2.48 -7.47
N GLU A 115 20.86 -2.78 -7.74
CA GLU A 115 21.32 -3.23 -9.05
C GLU A 115 20.60 -4.49 -9.50
N GLY A 116 20.04 -4.48 -10.69
CA GLY A 116 19.31 -5.61 -11.30
C GLY A 116 17.93 -5.88 -10.74
N ALA A 117 17.42 -5.05 -9.79
CA ALA A 117 16.10 -5.25 -9.22
C ALA A 117 14.96 -4.73 -10.10
N GLY A 118 13.77 -5.31 -9.90
CA GLY A 118 12.51 -4.88 -10.50
C GLY A 118 12.19 -5.50 -11.85
N PRO A 119 10.96 -5.23 -12.38
CA PRO A 119 10.49 -5.77 -13.66
C PRO A 119 11.30 -5.30 -14.89
N GLY A 120 12.08 -4.23 -14.73
CA GLY A 120 13.06 -3.79 -15.75
C GLY A 120 14.43 -4.45 -15.62
N GLY A 121 14.64 -5.24 -14.58
CA GLY A 121 15.82 -6.05 -14.30
C GLY A 121 15.47 -7.54 -14.27
N PHE A 122 15.82 -8.22 -13.17
CA PHE A 122 15.71 -9.67 -13.05
C PHE A 122 14.66 -10.13 -12.03
N THR A 123 13.97 -9.21 -11.33
CA THR A 123 12.94 -9.59 -10.35
C THR A 123 11.56 -9.06 -10.72
N GLN A 124 10.51 -9.75 -10.31
CA GLN A 124 9.13 -9.33 -10.46
C GLN A 124 8.63 -8.53 -9.26
N SER A 125 7.42 -7.99 -9.36
CA SER A 125 6.72 -7.28 -8.31
C SER A 125 5.21 -7.46 -8.45
N VAL A 126 4.47 -7.27 -7.35
CA VAL A 126 3.00 -7.22 -7.33
C VAL A 126 2.47 -5.85 -6.92
N CYS A 127 3.34 -4.84 -6.86
CA CYS A 127 2.98 -3.51 -6.37
C CYS A 127 2.07 -2.71 -7.32
N THR A 128 2.08 -3.03 -8.61
CA THR A 128 1.16 -2.47 -9.62
C THR A 128 0.49 -3.58 -10.39
N LEU A 129 -0.60 -3.28 -11.08
CA LEU A 129 -1.30 -4.27 -11.91
C LEU A 129 -0.42 -4.71 -13.08
N ASP A 130 0.25 -3.78 -13.76
CA ASP A 130 1.16 -4.09 -14.88
C ASP A 130 2.29 -5.03 -14.43
N HIS A 131 2.85 -4.80 -13.22
CA HIS A 131 3.86 -5.69 -12.64
C HIS A 131 3.27 -7.08 -12.32
N ALA A 132 2.04 -7.14 -11.83
CA ALA A 132 1.39 -8.41 -11.54
C ALA A 132 1.12 -9.24 -12.81
N GLU A 133 0.76 -8.60 -13.92
CA GLU A 133 0.62 -9.24 -15.23
C GLU A 133 1.96 -9.77 -15.77
N HIS A 134 3.04 -8.97 -15.64
CA HIS A 134 4.39 -9.44 -15.97
C HIS A 134 4.83 -10.61 -15.06
N CYS A 135 4.52 -10.52 -13.77
CA CYS A 135 4.79 -11.59 -12.81
C CYS A 135 4.02 -12.88 -13.17
N TYR A 136 2.79 -12.77 -13.67
CA TYR A 136 2.02 -13.92 -14.16
C TYR A 136 2.68 -14.58 -15.37
N ALA A 137 3.10 -13.80 -16.37
CA ALA A 137 3.82 -14.33 -17.52
C ALA A 137 5.13 -15.04 -17.12
N ASP A 138 5.80 -14.57 -16.07
CA ASP A 138 7.00 -15.20 -15.52
C ASP A 138 6.65 -16.46 -14.71
N PHE A 139 5.55 -16.46 -13.96
CA PHE A 139 5.00 -17.66 -13.32
C PHE A 139 4.67 -18.78 -14.31
N GLU A 140 4.11 -18.46 -15.49
CA GLU A 140 3.85 -19.45 -16.54
C GLU A 140 5.15 -20.11 -17.03
N LYS A 141 6.26 -19.34 -17.16
CA LYS A 141 7.58 -19.89 -17.48
C LYS A 141 8.09 -20.82 -16.37
N LEU A 142 7.90 -20.44 -15.11
CA LEU A 142 8.25 -21.30 -13.96
C LEU A 142 7.46 -22.61 -13.98
N VAL A 143 6.18 -22.59 -14.33
CA VAL A 143 5.36 -23.80 -14.46
C VAL A 143 5.87 -24.70 -15.58
N ALA A 144 6.28 -24.12 -16.70
CA ALA A 144 6.84 -24.86 -17.83
C ALA A 144 8.26 -25.40 -17.55
N ASN A 145 9.08 -24.68 -16.81
CA ASN A 145 10.44 -25.05 -16.43
C ASN A 145 10.67 -24.81 -14.92
N PRO A 146 10.24 -25.74 -14.06
CA PRO A 146 10.36 -25.62 -12.61
C PRO A 146 11.80 -25.47 -12.12
N GLY A 147 12.05 -24.51 -11.24
CA GLY A 147 13.34 -24.25 -10.62
C GLY A 147 13.21 -23.45 -9.31
N PRO A 148 14.33 -23.01 -8.71
CA PRO A 148 14.31 -22.25 -7.46
C PRO A 148 13.54 -20.96 -7.57
N VAL A 149 12.97 -20.50 -6.44
CA VAL A 149 12.20 -19.26 -6.34
C VAL A 149 12.66 -18.46 -5.14
N VAL A 150 12.82 -17.15 -5.33
CA VAL A 150 13.09 -16.18 -4.26
C VAL A 150 11.92 -15.18 -4.20
N VAL A 151 11.27 -15.11 -3.03
CA VAL A 151 10.17 -14.17 -2.75
C VAL A 151 10.50 -13.37 -1.51
N GLY A 152 10.09 -12.12 -1.43
CA GLY A 152 10.29 -11.36 -0.20
C GLY A 152 10.24 -9.85 -0.35
N SER A 153 11.16 -9.18 0.35
CA SER A 153 11.26 -7.73 0.36
C SER A 153 12.70 -7.26 0.39
N PHE A 154 12.99 -6.23 -0.37
CA PHE A 154 14.27 -5.53 -0.32
C PHE A 154 14.41 -4.69 0.95
N GLN A 155 15.64 -4.27 1.25
CA GLN A 155 15.94 -3.27 2.27
C GLN A 155 15.18 -1.97 2.01
N GLY A 156 14.73 -1.31 3.07
CA GLY A 156 13.95 -0.08 2.97
C GLY A 156 12.48 -0.28 2.54
N ALA A 157 12.03 -1.50 2.31
CA ALA A 157 10.63 -1.80 2.10
C ALA A 157 9.80 -1.39 3.33
N SER A 158 8.55 -0.99 3.10
CA SER A 158 7.60 -0.59 4.14
C SER A 158 6.27 -1.34 4.06
N CYS A 159 6.18 -2.40 3.27
CA CYS A 159 4.95 -3.19 3.13
C CYS A 159 5.29 -4.67 2.97
N PHE A 160 5.35 -5.41 4.07
CA PHE A 160 5.78 -6.81 4.10
C PHE A 160 4.64 -7.80 3.84
N GLY A 161 3.40 -7.42 4.18
CA GLY A 161 2.21 -8.26 4.01
C GLY A 161 2.08 -8.90 2.63
N PRO A 162 2.17 -8.13 1.52
CA PRO A 162 2.08 -8.68 0.16
C PRO A 162 3.19 -9.68 -0.19
N ALA A 163 4.38 -9.59 0.42
CA ALA A 163 5.44 -10.57 0.21
C ALA A 163 5.07 -11.93 0.81
N TYR A 164 4.61 -11.97 2.07
CA TYR A 164 4.10 -13.19 2.70
C TYR A 164 2.90 -13.75 1.94
N GLU A 165 1.96 -12.89 1.60
CA GLU A 165 0.77 -13.29 0.85
C GLU A 165 1.13 -13.94 -0.47
N TYR A 166 2.01 -13.31 -1.26
CA TYR A 166 2.44 -13.86 -2.53
C TYR A 166 3.18 -15.20 -2.37
N ALA A 167 4.08 -15.32 -1.37
CA ALA A 167 4.80 -16.55 -1.10
C ALA A 167 3.84 -17.74 -0.85
N PHE A 168 2.77 -17.51 -0.08
CA PHE A 168 1.79 -18.55 0.24
C PHE A 168 0.82 -18.83 -0.92
N ILE A 169 0.41 -17.81 -1.66
CA ILE A 169 -0.40 -17.95 -2.89
C ILE A 169 0.39 -18.73 -3.94
N LEU A 170 1.68 -18.39 -4.13
CA LEU A 170 2.55 -19.08 -5.07
C LEU A 170 2.74 -20.56 -4.67
N ASP A 171 3.01 -20.85 -3.39
CA ASP A 171 3.08 -22.23 -2.89
C ASP A 171 1.81 -23.01 -3.24
N LYS A 172 0.64 -22.42 -3.04
CA LYS A 172 -0.64 -23.06 -3.40
C LYS A 172 -0.80 -23.25 -4.90
N ALA A 173 -0.50 -22.23 -5.71
CA ALA A 173 -0.57 -22.31 -7.17
C ALA A 173 0.36 -23.40 -7.74
N LEU A 174 1.57 -23.52 -7.19
CA LEU A 174 2.51 -24.59 -7.56
C LEU A 174 2.04 -25.98 -7.13
N ARG A 175 1.31 -26.10 -6.00
CA ARG A 175 0.65 -27.35 -5.58
C ARG A 175 -0.47 -27.72 -6.52
N ASP A 176 -1.28 -26.77 -6.93
CA ASP A 176 -2.37 -26.99 -7.89
C ASP A 176 -1.83 -27.43 -9.26
N ALA A 177 -0.70 -26.84 -9.68
CA ALA A 177 0.04 -27.26 -10.88
C ALA A 177 0.80 -28.60 -10.70
N LYS A 178 0.82 -29.19 -9.48
CA LYS A 178 1.50 -30.45 -9.13
C LYS A 178 3.02 -30.41 -9.30
N ILE A 179 3.65 -29.25 -9.25
CA ILE A 179 5.09 -29.05 -9.44
C ILE A 179 5.82 -28.53 -8.20
N ARG A 180 5.09 -28.23 -7.11
CA ARG A 180 5.69 -27.64 -5.88
C ARG A 180 6.94 -28.36 -5.38
N HIS A 181 6.99 -29.69 -5.50
CA HIS A 181 8.12 -30.54 -5.07
C HIS A 181 9.40 -30.31 -5.89
N LYS A 182 9.29 -29.68 -7.08
CA LYS A 182 10.42 -29.35 -7.96
C LYS A 182 10.91 -27.92 -7.77
N VAL A 183 10.24 -27.14 -6.92
CA VAL A 183 10.46 -25.70 -6.76
C VAL A 183 10.94 -25.41 -5.32
N PRO A 184 12.25 -25.40 -5.04
CA PRO A 184 12.76 -24.86 -3.80
C PRO A 184 12.36 -23.40 -3.66
N MET A 185 11.93 -22.98 -2.46
CA MET A 185 11.52 -21.60 -2.19
C MET A 185 12.32 -21.02 -1.04
N THR A 186 12.83 -19.80 -1.22
CA THR A 186 13.48 -19.00 -0.20
C THR A 186 12.72 -17.68 -0.03
N PHE A 187 12.40 -17.32 1.20
CA PHE A 187 11.81 -16.03 1.58
C PHE A 187 12.90 -15.12 2.15
N ILE A 188 13.16 -13.99 1.50
CA ILE A 188 14.17 -13.02 1.90
C ILE A 188 13.50 -11.76 2.41
N THR A 189 13.90 -11.26 3.59
CA THR A 189 13.30 -10.07 4.15
C THR A 189 14.30 -9.22 4.93
N SER A 190 14.16 -7.91 4.78
CA SER A 190 14.88 -6.94 5.62
C SER A 190 14.40 -6.90 7.06
N GLU A 191 13.29 -7.57 7.38
CA GLU A 191 12.79 -7.68 8.76
C GLU A 191 13.82 -8.36 9.67
N PRO A 192 13.94 -7.92 10.95
CA PRO A 192 14.86 -8.54 11.90
C PRO A 192 14.44 -9.95 12.33
N TYR A 193 13.20 -10.30 12.10
CA TYR A 193 12.63 -11.64 12.30
C TYR A 193 11.33 -11.79 11.50
N ILE A 194 10.95 -13.01 11.16
CA ILE A 194 9.71 -13.30 10.45
C ILE A 194 8.50 -12.78 11.24
N GLY A 195 7.64 -12.01 10.57
CA GLY A 195 6.43 -11.48 11.19
C GLY A 195 6.63 -10.19 11.99
N HIS A 196 7.78 -9.53 11.88
CA HIS A 196 7.98 -8.17 12.37
C HIS A 196 7.03 -7.18 11.67
N LEU A 197 6.78 -7.35 10.37
CA LEU A 197 5.83 -6.62 9.52
C LEU A 197 6.08 -5.10 9.44
N GLY A 198 7.28 -4.63 9.81
CA GLY A 198 7.56 -3.20 9.95
C GLY A 198 6.84 -2.55 11.15
N LEU A 199 6.32 -3.35 12.07
CA LEU A 199 5.45 -2.96 13.19
C LEU A 199 5.95 -3.46 14.57
N GLY A 200 7.12 -4.07 14.65
CA GLY A 200 7.58 -4.75 15.86
C GLY A 200 6.80 -6.05 16.17
N GLY A 201 6.17 -6.63 15.14
CA GLY A 201 5.24 -7.76 15.26
C GLY A 201 3.82 -7.33 15.62
N VAL A 202 2.85 -8.22 15.44
CA VAL A 202 1.43 -8.02 15.81
C VAL A 202 0.89 -9.32 16.38
N GLY A 203 0.54 -9.35 17.68
CA GLY A 203 0.11 -10.59 18.34
C GLY A 203 1.13 -11.72 18.12
N ASP A 204 0.65 -12.90 17.73
CA ASP A 204 1.46 -14.08 17.47
C ASP A 204 2.03 -14.15 16.04
N SER A 205 2.18 -13.02 15.33
CA SER A 205 2.61 -12.98 13.93
C SER A 205 3.92 -13.74 13.68
N LYS A 206 4.91 -13.62 14.58
CA LYS A 206 6.19 -14.32 14.47
C LYS A 206 6.01 -15.84 14.43
N SER A 207 5.48 -16.40 15.49
CA SER A 207 5.35 -17.86 15.63
C SER A 207 4.45 -18.46 14.56
N MET A 208 3.37 -17.76 14.19
CA MET A 208 2.45 -18.24 13.18
C MET A 208 3.04 -18.21 11.77
N LEU A 209 3.66 -17.11 11.34
CA LEU A 209 4.27 -17.02 10.01
C LEU A 209 5.49 -17.92 9.86
N GLU A 210 6.34 -18.05 10.89
CA GLU A 210 7.42 -19.03 10.89
C GLU A 210 6.89 -20.47 10.77
N SER A 211 5.81 -20.80 11.46
CA SER A 211 5.17 -22.12 11.35
C SER A 211 4.65 -22.37 9.94
N GLU A 212 4.03 -21.35 9.31
CA GLU A 212 3.50 -21.47 7.94
C GLU A 212 4.60 -21.63 6.90
N LEU A 213 5.72 -20.91 7.03
CA LEU A 213 6.88 -21.08 6.16
C LEU A 213 7.46 -22.50 6.30
N ARG A 214 7.65 -22.98 7.55
CA ARG A 214 8.14 -24.36 7.82
C ARG A 214 7.21 -25.42 7.23
N ASN A 215 5.90 -25.31 7.46
CA ASN A 215 4.92 -26.28 6.99
C ASN A 215 4.86 -26.37 5.45
N ARG A 216 5.27 -25.31 4.75
CA ARG A 216 5.34 -25.25 3.29
C ARG A 216 6.75 -25.53 2.74
N ASN A 217 7.70 -25.87 3.61
CA ASN A 217 9.09 -26.06 3.22
C ASN A 217 9.64 -24.84 2.45
N ILE A 218 9.44 -23.65 3.00
CA ILE A 218 9.99 -22.37 2.54
C ILE A 218 11.10 -21.97 3.51
N LYS A 219 12.35 -21.87 3.02
CA LYS A 219 13.47 -21.31 3.78
C LYS A 219 13.28 -19.81 3.94
N TRP A 220 13.96 -19.20 4.93
CA TRP A 220 13.97 -17.73 5.04
C TRP A 220 15.30 -17.19 5.51
N ILE A 221 15.59 -15.96 5.11
CA ILE A 221 16.72 -15.14 5.54
C ILE A 221 16.14 -13.81 6.03
N CYS A 222 16.36 -13.50 7.32
CA CYS A 222 16.01 -12.22 7.94
C CYS A 222 17.22 -11.29 7.99
N ASN A 223 17.02 -10.00 8.34
CA ASN A 223 18.08 -8.99 8.25
C ASN A 223 18.81 -9.04 6.90
N ALA A 224 18.09 -9.38 5.86
CA ALA A 224 18.65 -9.57 4.53
C ALA A 224 18.78 -8.22 3.81
N GLN A 225 20.00 -7.92 3.39
CA GLN A 225 20.31 -6.86 2.45
C GLN A 225 20.65 -7.51 1.11
N VAL A 226 19.91 -7.16 0.07
CA VAL A 226 20.22 -7.60 -1.28
C VAL A 226 21.26 -6.65 -1.86
N ASP A 227 22.45 -7.17 -2.12
CA ASP A 227 23.58 -6.38 -2.62
C ASP A 227 23.43 -6.08 -4.11
N LYS A 228 23.06 -7.09 -4.89
CA LYS A 228 22.72 -7.01 -6.32
C LYS A 228 21.89 -8.21 -6.76
N VAL A 229 21.27 -8.09 -7.93
CA VAL A 229 20.59 -9.17 -8.63
C VAL A 229 21.17 -9.31 -10.02
N GLU A 230 21.55 -10.53 -10.38
CA GLU A 230 22.00 -10.93 -11.71
C GLU A 230 20.96 -11.91 -12.31
N GLU A 231 21.09 -12.23 -13.58
CA GLU A 231 20.20 -13.18 -14.23
C GLU A 231 20.25 -14.56 -13.52
N GLY A 232 19.14 -14.94 -12.89
CA GLY A 232 19.03 -16.21 -12.17
C GLY A 232 19.77 -16.29 -10.83
N MET A 233 20.36 -15.20 -10.33
CA MET A 233 21.13 -15.20 -9.09
C MET A 233 20.90 -13.92 -8.28
N MET A 234 20.66 -14.07 -6.98
CA MET A 234 20.54 -12.97 -6.03
C MET A 234 21.64 -13.06 -4.97
N HIS A 235 22.39 -11.98 -4.82
CA HIS A 235 23.46 -11.86 -3.82
C HIS A 235 22.90 -11.16 -2.58
N VAL A 236 23.01 -11.83 -1.43
CA VAL A 236 22.36 -11.38 -0.20
C VAL A 236 23.36 -11.41 0.95
N SER A 237 23.45 -10.31 1.68
CA SER A 237 24.15 -10.19 2.95
C SER A 237 23.16 -10.25 4.10
N GLU A 238 23.34 -11.18 5.04
CA GLU A 238 22.63 -11.20 6.31
C GLU A 238 23.40 -10.39 7.34
N LEU A 239 22.74 -9.41 7.95
CA LEU A 239 23.37 -8.54 8.94
C LEU A 239 23.07 -9.00 10.36
N ASN A 240 24.08 -8.89 11.24
CA ASN A 240 23.89 -9.09 12.67
C ASN A 240 23.19 -7.88 13.32
N ARG A 241 22.92 -7.96 14.63
CA ARG A 241 22.24 -6.87 15.37
C ARG A 241 23.00 -5.54 15.38
N LYS A 242 24.29 -5.53 15.04
CA LYS A 242 25.13 -4.32 14.94
C LYS A 242 25.13 -3.71 13.54
N GLY A 243 24.48 -4.37 12.56
CA GLY A 243 24.50 -3.97 11.16
C GLY A 243 25.79 -4.41 10.42
N GLU A 244 26.53 -5.36 10.95
CA GLU A 244 27.71 -5.94 10.31
C GLU A 244 27.30 -7.20 9.54
N VAL A 245 27.93 -7.48 8.40
CA VAL A 245 27.69 -8.70 7.63
C VAL A 245 28.13 -9.94 8.45
N GLU A 246 27.20 -10.84 8.69
CA GLU A 246 27.45 -12.10 9.40
C GLU A 246 27.57 -13.27 8.43
N PHE A 247 26.67 -13.32 7.43
CA PHE A 247 26.68 -14.33 6.37
C PHE A 247 26.44 -13.70 5.01
N THR A 248 26.90 -14.35 3.95
CA THR A 248 26.60 -14.02 2.56
C THR A 248 26.00 -15.23 1.86
N TYR A 249 25.02 -15.00 0.98
CA TYR A 249 24.32 -16.02 0.24
C TYR A 249 24.28 -15.69 -1.24
N GLU A 250 24.38 -16.72 -2.07
CA GLU A 250 24.05 -16.71 -3.48
C GLU A 250 22.79 -17.55 -3.66
N GLU A 251 21.64 -16.88 -3.81
CA GLU A 251 20.34 -17.54 -3.93
C GLU A 251 19.94 -17.63 -5.40
N PRO A 252 19.97 -18.83 -6.01
CA PRO A 252 19.57 -19.02 -7.38
C PRO A 252 18.05 -18.92 -7.52
N PHE A 253 17.57 -18.41 -8.67
CA PHE A 253 16.15 -18.36 -8.96
C PHE A 253 15.82 -18.49 -10.45
N ASN A 254 14.73 -19.18 -10.75
CA ASN A 254 14.03 -19.16 -12.05
C ASN A 254 12.87 -18.16 -12.02
N HIS A 255 12.40 -17.80 -10.84
CA HIS A 255 11.36 -16.81 -10.60
C HIS A 255 11.66 -16.06 -9.30
N SER A 256 11.50 -14.75 -9.31
CA SER A 256 11.62 -13.97 -8.09
C SER A 256 10.62 -12.82 -8.04
N MET A 257 10.04 -12.55 -6.86
CA MET A 257 9.14 -11.44 -6.60
C MET A 257 9.51 -10.77 -5.28
N LEU A 258 9.94 -9.51 -5.32
CA LEU A 258 10.30 -8.75 -4.13
C LEU A 258 9.57 -7.41 -4.07
N ILE A 259 9.17 -7.05 -2.86
CA ILE A 259 8.60 -5.73 -2.56
C ILE A 259 9.75 -4.73 -2.49
N PRO A 260 9.74 -3.64 -3.29
CA PRO A 260 10.80 -2.65 -3.30
C PRO A 260 10.75 -1.68 -2.12
N PRO A 261 11.83 -0.93 -1.89
CA PRO A 261 11.74 0.29 -1.12
C PRO A 261 10.79 1.28 -1.78
N PHE A 262 10.11 2.09 -0.96
CA PHE A 262 9.22 3.14 -1.44
C PHE A 262 9.87 4.52 -1.25
N GLY A 263 9.59 5.43 -2.18
CA GLY A 263 9.96 6.84 -2.13
C GLY A 263 8.81 7.72 -2.57
N GLY A 264 8.95 9.02 -2.40
CA GLY A 264 7.98 9.99 -2.92
C GLY A 264 8.03 10.07 -4.45
N VAL A 265 6.88 10.37 -5.06
CA VAL A 265 6.84 10.66 -6.51
C VAL A 265 7.50 12.02 -6.77
N PRO A 266 8.24 12.18 -7.88
CA PRO A 266 9.05 13.40 -8.14
C PRO A 266 8.26 14.71 -8.04
N ALA A 267 7.04 14.75 -8.57
CA ALA A 267 6.20 15.95 -8.54
C ALA A 267 5.89 16.44 -7.11
N VAL A 268 5.82 15.52 -6.16
CA VAL A 268 5.56 15.81 -4.73
C VAL A 268 6.86 16.01 -3.96
N ALA A 269 7.84 15.15 -4.19
CA ALA A 269 9.12 15.15 -3.47
C ALA A 269 9.93 16.43 -3.68
N ASN A 270 9.77 17.07 -4.84
CA ASN A 270 10.50 18.30 -5.22
C ASN A 270 9.87 19.59 -4.67
N VAL A 271 8.75 19.52 -3.93
CA VAL A 271 8.13 20.71 -3.33
C VAL A 271 8.86 21.07 -2.04
N GLU A 272 9.43 22.27 -2.01
CA GLU A 272 10.24 22.73 -0.88
C GLU A 272 9.48 22.72 0.43
N GLY A 273 10.03 22.02 1.44
CA GLY A 273 9.49 21.94 2.80
C GLY A 273 8.17 21.17 2.94
N LEU A 274 7.69 20.53 1.87
CA LEU A 274 6.51 19.67 1.93
C LEU A 274 6.86 18.24 2.39
N CYS A 275 8.04 17.75 2.02
CA CYS A 275 8.43 16.35 2.17
C CYS A 275 9.65 16.15 3.06
N ASN A 276 9.76 14.92 3.59
CA ASN A 276 11.00 14.43 4.21
C ASN A 276 12.06 14.09 3.12
N PRO A 277 13.32 13.77 3.50
CA PRO A 277 14.38 13.45 2.53
C PRO A 277 14.09 12.27 1.59
N LYS A 278 13.15 11.37 1.96
CA LYS A 278 12.69 10.26 1.11
C LYS A 278 11.54 10.65 0.18
N GLY A 279 11.09 11.92 0.21
CA GLY A 279 10.02 12.44 -0.63
C GLY A 279 8.60 12.15 -0.14
N PHE A 280 8.43 11.69 1.10
CA PHE A 280 7.10 11.50 1.70
C PHE A 280 6.60 12.79 2.33
N VAL A 281 5.32 13.10 2.14
CA VAL A 281 4.68 14.32 2.63
C VAL A 281 4.65 14.34 4.15
N ILE A 282 5.14 15.42 4.74
CA ILE A 282 5.06 15.66 6.18
C ILE A 282 3.69 16.25 6.48
N THR A 283 2.95 15.63 7.41
CA THR A 283 1.64 16.10 7.86
C THR A 283 1.60 16.25 9.37
N ASP A 284 0.73 17.16 9.84
CA ASP A 284 0.29 17.21 11.21
C ASP A 284 -0.71 16.05 11.52
N GLU A 285 -1.21 15.99 12.72
CA GLU A 285 -2.17 14.97 13.17
C GLU A 285 -3.54 15.06 12.47
N PHE A 286 -3.83 16.21 11.82
CA PHE A 286 -5.03 16.45 11.04
C PHE A 286 -4.85 16.13 9.54
N GLN A 287 -3.74 15.49 9.17
CA GLN A 287 -3.34 15.16 7.79
C GLN A 287 -3.06 16.39 6.93
N ARG A 288 -2.73 17.53 7.51
CA ARG A 288 -2.45 18.80 6.86
C ARG A 288 -0.94 19.08 6.85
N SER A 289 -0.43 19.67 5.78
CA SER A 289 0.96 20.13 5.73
C SER A 289 1.18 21.29 6.71
N PRO A 290 2.22 21.24 7.58
CA PRO A 290 2.56 22.37 8.45
C PRO A 290 3.01 23.60 7.68
N LYS A 291 3.66 23.44 6.51
CA LYS A 291 4.14 24.56 5.69
C LYS A 291 3.05 25.15 4.80
N TYR A 292 2.21 24.29 4.21
CA TYR A 292 1.15 24.68 3.27
C TYR A 292 -0.22 24.28 3.84
N PRO A 293 -0.90 25.18 4.59
CA PRO A 293 -2.13 24.83 5.32
C PRO A 293 -3.31 24.40 4.45
N ASN A 294 -3.27 24.68 3.16
CA ASN A 294 -4.26 24.26 2.16
C ASN A 294 -3.90 22.95 1.45
N ILE A 295 -2.77 22.30 1.83
CA ILE A 295 -2.37 20.99 1.30
C ILE A 295 -2.56 19.92 2.37
N PHE A 296 -3.33 18.89 2.03
CA PHE A 296 -3.56 17.70 2.82
C PHE A 296 -2.93 16.49 2.15
N SER A 297 -2.59 15.47 2.92
CA SER A 297 -2.08 14.22 2.35
C SER A 297 -2.51 13.02 3.17
N GLY A 298 -2.80 11.91 2.48
CA GLY A 298 -3.10 10.64 3.10
C GLY A 298 -2.64 9.46 2.24
N GLY A 299 -2.55 8.30 2.86
CA GLY A 299 -2.11 7.08 2.20
C GLY A 299 -0.60 6.88 2.22
N VAL A 300 -0.08 6.08 1.27
CA VAL A 300 1.31 5.62 1.31
C VAL A 300 2.33 6.75 1.07
N CYS A 301 1.91 7.86 0.50
CA CYS A 301 2.76 9.05 0.29
C CYS A 301 3.04 9.89 1.55
N VAL A 302 2.42 9.58 2.71
CA VAL A 302 2.65 10.30 3.98
C VAL A 302 3.90 9.78 4.69
N ALA A 303 4.66 10.69 5.29
CA ALA A 303 5.83 10.38 6.10
C ALA A 303 5.41 9.80 7.46
N ILE A 304 5.72 8.53 7.70
CA ILE A 304 5.57 7.88 9.01
C ILE A 304 6.93 7.27 9.36
N PRO A 305 7.50 7.59 10.53
CA PRO A 305 8.79 7.04 10.92
C PRO A 305 8.69 5.52 11.17
N PRO A 306 9.79 4.77 11.05
CA PRO A 306 9.87 3.39 11.51
C PRO A 306 9.49 3.29 12.98
N VAL A 307 8.83 2.20 13.37
CA VAL A 307 8.46 1.96 14.79
C VAL A 307 9.67 1.72 15.66
N GLU A 308 10.76 1.19 15.09
CA GLU A 308 12.05 0.97 15.74
C GLU A 308 13.19 0.95 14.71
N ALA A 309 14.40 1.12 15.18
CA ALA A 309 15.59 0.94 14.36
C ALA A 309 15.88 -0.57 14.17
N THR A 310 16.16 -0.96 12.93
CA THR A 310 16.48 -2.36 12.57
C THR A 310 17.84 -2.43 11.88
N PRO A 311 18.59 -3.58 11.99
CA PRO A 311 19.90 -3.72 11.37
C PRO A 311 19.88 -3.43 9.86
N VAL A 312 18.89 -3.97 9.16
CA VAL A 312 18.55 -3.59 7.78
C VAL A 312 17.34 -2.67 7.83
N PRO A 313 17.36 -1.49 7.19
CA PRO A 313 16.28 -0.53 7.30
C PRO A 313 14.92 -1.12 6.87
N THR A 314 13.92 -1.03 7.75
CA THR A 314 12.52 -1.36 7.50
C THR A 314 11.65 -0.12 7.68
N GLY A 315 10.64 0.04 6.82
CA GLY A 315 9.66 1.12 6.96
C GLY A 315 8.39 0.66 7.65
N THR A 316 7.57 1.63 8.08
CA THR A 316 6.25 1.37 8.66
C THR A 316 5.19 1.27 7.54
N PRO A 317 4.42 0.18 7.48
CA PRO A 317 3.36 0.02 6.48
C PRO A 317 2.23 1.03 6.69
N LYS A 318 1.56 1.41 5.61
CA LYS A 318 0.29 2.15 5.63
C LYS A 318 -0.78 1.20 5.10
N THR A 319 -1.56 0.63 6.01
CA THR A 319 -2.58 -0.38 5.68
C THR A 319 -3.83 0.26 5.08
N GLY A 320 -4.63 -0.53 4.36
CA GLY A 320 -5.81 0.00 3.67
C GLY A 320 -6.78 0.71 4.60
N TYR A 321 -7.09 0.12 5.77
CA TYR A 321 -7.98 0.73 6.75
C TYR A 321 -7.41 2.02 7.34
N MET A 322 -6.11 2.06 7.67
CA MET A 322 -5.42 3.27 8.10
C MET A 322 -5.51 4.39 7.05
N ILE A 323 -5.34 4.05 5.77
CA ILE A 323 -5.51 5.00 4.66
C ILE A 323 -6.93 5.56 4.62
N GLU A 324 -7.94 4.70 4.75
CA GLU A 324 -9.34 5.14 4.79
C GLU A 324 -9.58 6.12 5.96
N THR A 325 -9.05 5.84 7.16
CA THR A 325 -9.19 6.75 8.31
C THR A 325 -8.54 8.11 8.09
N MET A 326 -7.37 8.15 7.43
CA MET A 326 -6.73 9.41 7.02
C MET A 326 -7.63 10.22 6.08
N MET A 327 -8.22 9.57 5.06
CA MET A 327 -9.06 10.26 4.08
C MET A 327 -10.37 10.77 4.70
N THR A 328 -10.97 10.00 5.60
CA THR A 328 -12.15 10.43 6.34
C THR A 328 -11.82 11.65 7.24
N ALA A 329 -10.67 11.63 7.93
CA ALA A 329 -10.22 12.78 8.73
C ALA A 329 -10.02 14.04 7.85
N ILE A 330 -9.39 13.89 6.68
CA ILE A 330 -9.23 14.99 5.72
C ILE A 330 -10.59 15.59 5.33
N ALA A 331 -11.58 14.76 4.97
CA ALA A 331 -12.90 15.23 4.56
C ALA A 331 -13.60 16.00 5.69
N HIS A 332 -13.53 15.53 6.93
CA HIS A 332 -14.08 16.21 8.11
C HIS A 332 -13.36 17.53 8.38
N ASN A 333 -12.04 17.56 8.32
CA ASN A 333 -11.24 18.76 8.56
C ASN A 333 -11.47 19.81 7.46
N MET A 334 -11.59 19.40 6.19
CA MET A 334 -11.93 20.32 5.10
C MET A 334 -13.31 20.91 5.28
N LYS A 335 -14.30 20.12 5.72
CA LYS A 335 -15.62 20.65 6.06
C LYS A 335 -15.53 21.68 7.19
N SER A 336 -14.80 21.36 8.25
CA SER A 336 -14.59 22.29 9.38
C SER A 336 -14.03 23.63 8.91
N ILE A 337 -13.01 23.61 8.05
CA ILE A 337 -12.34 24.81 7.56
C ILE A 337 -13.20 25.58 6.55
N ILE A 338 -13.77 24.88 5.56
CA ILE A 338 -14.38 25.52 4.37
C ILE A 338 -15.84 25.88 4.60
N VAL A 339 -16.58 25.07 5.35
CA VAL A 339 -18.04 25.24 5.54
C VAL A 339 -18.34 25.84 6.91
N ASP A 340 -17.69 25.33 7.95
CA ASP A 340 -18.00 25.71 9.34
C ASP A 340 -17.14 26.87 9.84
N ASP A 341 -16.14 27.34 9.06
CA ASP A 341 -15.14 28.37 9.42
C ASP A 341 -14.47 28.12 10.78
N LYS A 342 -14.06 26.85 10.98
CA LYS A 342 -13.44 26.37 12.21
C LYS A 342 -12.09 25.71 11.93
N PRO A 343 -11.17 25.68 12.90
CA PRO A 343 -9.92 24.93 12.77
C PRO A 343 -10.20 23.42 12.59
N PRO A 344 -9.24 22.66 12.02
CA PRO A 344 -9.31 21.21 11.97
C PRO A 344 -9.29 20.64 13.40
N SER A 345 -10.07 19.58 13.65
CA SER A 345 -10.21 18.98 14.97
C SER A 345 -10.36 17.45 14.93
N THR A 346 -10.30 16.86 13.75
CA THR A 346 -10.55 15.43 13.57
C THR A 346 -9.26 14.72 13.19
N LYS A 347 -8.94 13.64 13.93
CA LYS A 347 -7.78 12.78 13.68
C LYS A 347 -8.23 11.40 13.22
N GLY A 348 -7.46 10.79 12.34
CA GLY A 348 -7.65 9.37 12.01
C GLY A 348 -7.12 8.50 13.15
N THR A 349 -7.83 7.41 13.48
CA THR A 349 -7.40 6.48 14.55
C THR A 349 -6.16 5.67 14.19
N TRP A 350 -5.81 5.62 12.92
CA TRP A 350 -4.70 4.83 12.38
C TRP A 350 -4.72 3.35 12.83
N HIS A 351 -5.90 2.78 12.95
CA HIS A 351 -6.07 1.35 13.20
C HIS A 351 -5.71 0.52 11.98
N ALA A 352 -5.18 -0.67 12.20
CA ALA A 352 -4.94 -1.63 11.13
C ALA A 352 -5.87 -2.83 11.24
N ILE A 353 -6.49 -3.15 10.10
CA ILE A 353 -7.20 -4.41 9.86
C ILE A 353 -6.64 -4.95 8.56
N CYS A 354 -5.95 -6.07 8.61
CA CYS A 354 -5.33 -6.68 7.45
C CYS A 354 -5.82 -8.10 7.24
N LEU A 355 -6.04 -8.43 5.97
CA LEU A 355 -6.40 -9.76 5.49
C LEU A 355 -5.36 -10.17 4.45
N ALA A 356 -4.61 -11.24 4.70
CA ALA A 356 -3.69 -11.85 3.77
C ALA A 356 -4.21 -13.21 3.34
N ASP A 357 -4.31 -13.45 2.03
CA ASP A 357 -4.70 -14.75 1.50
C ASP A 357 -3.50 -15.70 1.48
N MET A 358 -3.77 -16.98 1.68
CA MET A 358 -2.75 -18.04 1.65
C MET A 358 -3.20 -19.20 0.72
N GLY A 359 -4.15 -18.91 -0.16
CA GLY A 359 -4.69 -19.82 -1.16
C GLY A 359 -5.94 -20.54 -0.72
N ASP A 360 -5.89 -21.44 0.25
CA ASP A 360 -7.02 -22.20 0.79
C ASP A 360 -7.37 -21.80 2.24
N THR A 361 -6.59 -20.94 2.81
CA THR A 361 -6.71 -20.33 4.14
C THR A 361 -6.23 -18.89 4.06
N GLY A 362 -6.20 -18.18 5.17
CA GLY A 362 -5.63 -16.84 5.22
C GLY A 362 -5.23 -16.45 6.63
N ALA A 363 -4.50 -15.35 6.73
CA ALA A 363 -4.12 -14.72 7.97
C ALA A 363 -4.75 -13.34 8.10
N ALA A 364 -5.30 -13.03 9.25
CA ALA A 364 -5.84 -11.73 9.59
C ALA A 364 -5.16 -11.18 10.83
N PHE A 365 -4.87 -9.88 10.84
CA PHE A 365 -4.46 -9.22 12.05
C PHE A 365 -5.20 -7.90 12.28
N VAL A 366 -5.31 -7.55 13.56
CA VAL A 366 -5.80 -6.25 14.02
C VAL A 366 -4.72 -5.65 14.92
N ALA A 367 -4.45 -4.37 14.74
CA ALA A 367 -3.59 -3.56 15.60
C ALA A 367 -4.26 -2.19 15.81
N MET A 368 -4.60 -1.86 17.04
CA MET A 368 -5.32 -0.64 17.40
C MET A 368 -4.60 0.12 18.53
N PRO A 369 -3.96 1.25 18.20
CA PRO A 369 -3.62 1.74 16.87
C PRO A 369 -2.58 0.83 16.18
N GLN A 370 -2.32 1.05 14.88
CA GLN A 370 -1.31 0.27 14.14
C GLN A 370 0.10 0.49 14.71
N ILE A 371 0.41 1.75 15.02
CA ILE A 371 1.70 2.15 15.59
C ILE A 371 1.66 1.99 17.11
N PRO A 372 2.67 1.36 17.73
CA PRO A 372 2.74 1.24 19.19
C PRO A 372 2.78 2.60 19.91
N PRO A 373 2.27 2.70 21.16
CA PRO A 373 1.69 1.63 21.98
C PRO A 373 0.29 1.22 21.51
N ARG A 374 -0.06 -0.07 21.66
CA ARG A 374 -1.32 -0.65 21.19
C ARG A 374 -2.21 -1.07 22.33
N ASN A 375 -3.51 -0.81 22.19
CA ASN A 375 -4.55 -1.24 23.15
C ASN A 375 -5.07 -2.64 22.81
N VAL A 376 -5.19 -2.94 21.50
CA VAL A 376 -5.67 -4.23 21.02
C VAL A 376 -4.74 -4.73 19.92
N THR A 377 -4.36 -6.00 20.05
CA THR A 377 -3.56 -6.67 19.01
C THR A 377 -3.90 -8.16 18.99
N TRP A 378 -4.13 -8.70 17.80
CA TRP A 378 -4.24 -10.14 17.59
C TRP A 378 -3.88 -10.52 16.15
N PHE A 379 -3.46 -11.76 15.99
CA PHE A 379 -3.17 -12.38 14.71
C PHE A 379 -3.88 -13.75 14.67
N LYS A 380 -4.68 -14.02 13.64
CA LYS A 380 -5.46 -15.26 13.52
C LYS A 380 -5.37 -15.81 12.10
N LYS A 381 -5.37 -17.13 12.01
CA LYS A 381 -5.42 -17.88 10.74
C LYS A 381 -6.75 -18.61 10.62
N GLY A 382 -7.24 -18.77 9.39
CA GLY A 382 -8.42 -19.58 9.11
C GLY A 382 -8.92 -19.47 7.67
N LYS A 383 -9.71 -20.46 7.25
CA LYS A 383 -10.36 -20.45 5.93
C LYS A 383 -11.31 -19.25 5.75
N TRP A 384 -11.89 -18.78 6.85
CA TRP A 384 -12.77 -17.61 6.85
C TRP A 384 -12.05 -16.34 6.35
N VAL A 385 -10.72 -16.23 6.55
CA VAL A 385 -9.94 -15.06 6.10
C VAL A 385 -9.84 -15.05 4.58
N HIS A 386 -9.59 -16.21 3.96
CA HIS A 386 -9.63 -16.35 2.50
C HIS A 386 -10.97 -15.86 1.92
N LEU A 387 -12.09 -16.35 2.48
CA LEU A 387 -13.42 -15.92 2.06
C LEU A 387 -13.67 -14.44 2.33
N ALA A 388 -13.22 -13.93 3.48
CA ALA A 388 -13.34 -12.52 3.84
C ALA A 388 -12.56 -11.61 2.86
N LYS A 389 -11.39 -12.04 2.40
CA LYS A 389 -10.62 -11.26 1.41
C LYS A 389 -11.32 -11.22 0.04
N ILE A 390 -11.89 -12.34 -0.42
CA ILE A 390 -12.71 -12.36 -1.65
C ILE A 390 -13.94 -11.44 -1.50
N ALA A 391 -14.60 -11.47 -0.35
CA ALA A 391 -15.73 -10.59 -0.07
C ALA A 391 -15.29 -9.13 -0.04
N PHE A 392 -14.13 -8.83 0.54
CA PHE A 392 -13.57 -7.48 0.62
C PHE A 392 -13.26 -6.91 -0.78
N GLU A 393 -12.69 -7.68 -1.70
CA GLU A 393 -12.49 -7.26 -3.09
C GLU A 393 -13.80 -6.78 -3.72
N LYS A 394 -14.83 -7.62 -3.67
CA LYS A 394 -16.16 -7.31 -4.23
C LYS A 394 -16.80 -6.11 -3.54
N TYR A 395 -16.67 -6.05 -2.23
CA TYR A 395 -17.19 -4.96 -1.41
C TYR A 395 -16.53 -3.62 -1.76
N PHE A 396 -15.20 -3.57 -1.80
CA PHE A 396 -14.46 -2.35 -2.11
C PHE A 396 -14.75 -1.85 -3.54
N MET A 397 -14.72 -2.75 -4.52
CA MET A 397 -15.07 -2.42 -5.90
C MET A 397 -16.51 -1.89 -6.01
N ARG A 398 -17.45 -2.41 -5.21
CA ARG A 398 -18.82 -1.90 -5.15
C ARG A 398 -18.88 -0.50 -4.52
N LYS A 399 -18.17 -0.26 -3.42
CA LYS A 399 -18.04 1.09 -2.80
C LYS A 399 -17.63 2.12 -3.85
N MET A 400 -16.57 1.84 -4.59
CA MET A 400 -16.06 2.73 -5.63
C MET A 400 -17.08 2.97 -6.76
N LYS A 401 -17.80 1.93 -7.18
CA LYS A 401 -18.85 2.01 -8.23
C LYS A 401 -20.10 2.77 -7.78
N THR A 402 -20.41 2.77 -6.51
CA THR A 402 -21.56 3.50 -5.94
C THR A 402 -21.23 4.93 -5.53
N GLY A 403 -19.95 5.23 -5.34
CA GLY A 403 -19.48 6.52 -4.84
C GLY A 403 -19.85 6.75 -3.38
N THR A 404 -19.77 5.69 -2.57
CA THR A 404 -20.05 5.73 -1.13
C THR A 404 -18.88 5.06 -0.44
N SER A 405 -18.01 5.83 0.21
CA SER A 405 -16.81 5.27 0.86
C SER A 405 -17.09 4.74 2.26
N GLU A 406 -18.12 5.23 2.94
CA GLU A 406 -18.59 4.75 4.25
C GLU A 406 -20.07 4.33 4.21
N PRO A 407 -20.40 3.14 3.69
CA PRO A 407 -21.76 2.65 3.71
C PRO A 407 -22.27 2.49 5.15
N VAL A 408 -23.56 2.81 5.35
CA VAL A 408 -24.20 2.81 6.69
C VAL A 408 -23.99 1.50 7.45
N TYR A 409 -24.04 0.36 6.74
CA TYR A 409 -23.83 -0.96 7.36
C TYR A 409 -22.39 -1.18 7.83
N GLU A 410 -21.38 -0.62 7.16
CA GLU A 410 -19.98 -0.66 7.60
C GLU A 410 -19.81 0.05 8.93
N LYS A 411 -20.39 1.24 9.05
CA LYS A 411 -20.39 2.04 10.27
C LYS A 411 -20.98 1.26 11.47
N TYR A 412 -22.08 0.55 11.25
CA TYR A 412 -22.68 -0.27 12.30
C TYR A 412 -21.83 -1.50 12.65
N VAL A 413 -21.25 -2.17 11.66
CA VAL A 413 -20.38 -3.33 11.90
C VAL A 413 -19.11 -2.93 12.65
N LEU A 414 -18.44 -1.86 12.23
CA LEU A 414 -17.25 -1.36 12.91
C LEU A 414 -17.55 -0.95 14.35
N LYS A 415 -18.66 -0.22 14.57
CA LYS A 415 -19.10 0.17 15.91
C LYS A 415 -19.40 -1.05 16.80
N ALA A 416 -20.06 -2.08 16.26
CA ALA A 416 -20.33 -3.32 16.99
C ALA A 416 -19.04 -4.09 17.38
N LEU A 417 -17.96 -3.91 16.60
CA LEU A 417 -16.63 -4.45 16.87
C LEU A 417 -15.76 -3.56 17.76
N GLY A 418 -16.28 -2.39 18.20
CA GLY A 418 -15.53 -1.42 18.98
C GLY A 418 -14.43 -0.72 18.18
N ILE A 419 -14.58 -0.64 16.85
CA ILE A 419 -13.61 -0.03 15.95
C ILE A 419 -14.13 1.34 15.50
N GLU A 420 -13.42 2.39 15.87
CA GLU A 420 -13.72 3.76 15.47
C GLU A 420 -12.72 4.21 14.41
N ARG A 421 -13.20 4.99 13.43
CA ARG A 421 -12.35 5.56 12.36
C ARG A 421 -11.67 6.85 12.78
N LEU A 422 -12.32 7.62 13.62
CA LEU A 422 -11.95 8.99 13.94
C LEU A 422 -11.84 9.20 15.44
N GLU A 423 -10.87 10.00 15.82
CA GLU A 423 -10.78 10.64 17.13
C GLU A 423 -11.10 12.12 16.98
N GLN A 424 -11.88 12.65 17.91
CA GLN A 424 -12.11 14.10 18.01
C GLN A 424 -11.31 14.60 19.20
N ASP A 425 -10.62 15.75 19.03
CA ASP A 425 -10.04 16.42 20.17
C ASP A 425 -11.19 16.88 21.09
N ASP A 426 -11.27 16.27 22.26
CA ASP A 426 -12.14 16.78 23.33
C ASP A 426 -11.69 18.21 23.64
N LYS A 427 -12.61 19.17 23.44
CA LYS A 427 -12.40 20.58 23.72
C LYS A 427 -12.38 20.85 25.20
#